data_b654f468292f6d93b1dc690511c1a7b4
#
_entry.id   b654f468292f6d93b1dc690511c1a7b4
#
_cell.length_a   1.000
_cell.length_b   1.000
_cell.length_c   1.000
_cell.angle_alpha   90.00
_cell.angle_beta   90.00
_cell.angle_gamma   90.00
#
_symmetry.space_group_name_H-M   'P 1'
#
loop_
_entity.id
_entity.type
_entity.pdbx_description
1 polymer ?
#
loop_
_entity_poly.entity_id
_entity_poly.type
_entity_poly.pdbx_seq_one_letter_code
_entity_poly.pdbx_strand_id
1 'polypeptide(L)'
;MDNDSADTSDAALLSDEPTIELLLSARNGDRMALEALLERCLPSLKRWAHGRLPAHARGTLDTGDLVQEAAMHVLARLDKFEPRHVGAMQAYLRMSVINRIRDEIRRVGRRPEVVELAADPPGETTSPLEAVIKEEAYDRYRSALEKLRPRDREMVVARVEAQWTIAEIAERFGMASFDAARVAVSRSLKRLMAELSGN
;
A
#
# COMPACT_ATOMS: atom_id res chain seq x y z
N MET A 1 28.76 -6.78 -20.09
CA MET A 1 28.14 -5.45 -19.98
C MET A 1 26.73 -5.53 -20.56
N ASP A 2 25.80 -6.29 -20.01
CA ASP A 2 24.42 -6.44 -20.53
C ASP A 2 23.49 -7.10 -19.50
N ASN A 3 23.61 -6.71 -18.21
CA ASN A 3 22.74 -7.25 -17.16
C ASN A 3 21.74 -6.22 -16.61
N ASP A 4 21.76 -4.98 -17.14
CA ASP A 4 20.95 -3.88 -16.65
C ASP A 4 19.57 -3.75 -17.36
N SER A 5 19.47 -4.32 -18.58
CA SER A 5 18.24 -4.23 -19.37
C SER A 5 17.17 -5.26 -18.97
N ALA A 6 17.55 -6.40 -18.40
CA ALA A 6 16.64 -7.44 -17.95
C ALA A 6 15.93 -7.02 -16.63
N ASP A 7 16.68 -6.40 -15.73
CA ASP A 7 16.19 -5.97 -14.40
C ASP A 7 15.12 -4.87 -14.50
N THR A 8 15.29 -3.92 -15.43
CA THR A 8 14.31 -2.84 -15.66
C THR A 8 13.00 -3.36 -16.27
N SER A 9 13.07 -4.42 -17.09
CA SER A 9 11.88 -5.02 -17.70
C SER A 9 11.06 -5.82 -16.70
N ASP A 10 11.72 -6.56 -15.81
CA ASP A 10 11.05 -7.33 -14.74
C ASP A 10 10.43 -6.41 -13.68
N ALA A 11 11.12 -5.35 -13.26
CA ALA A 11 10.58 -4.37 -12.35
C ALA A 11 9.35 -3.65 -12.93
N ALA A 12 9.34 -3.37 -14.24
CA ALA A 12 8.18 -2.79 -14.92
C ALA A 12 7.00 -3.76 -14.97
N LEU A 13 7.23 -5.06 -15.14
CA LEU A 13 6.19 -6.09 -15.13
C LEU A 13 5.52 -6.24 -13.75
N LEU A 14 6.27 -6.05 -12.66
CA LEU A 14 5.73 -6.13 -11.30
C LEU A 14 4.95 -4.87 -10.88
N SER A 15 5.04 -3.77 -11.62
CA SER A 15 4.39 -2.50 -11.24
C SER A 15 2.87 -2.54 -11.39
N ASP A 16 2.34 -3.35 -12.28
CA ASP A 16 0.91 -3.53 -12.52
C ASP A 16 0.30 -4.76 -11.83
N GLU A 17 1.13 -5.62 -11.24
CA GLU A 17 0.67 -6.76 -10.45
C GLU A 17 -0.17 -6.31 -9.24
N PRO A 18 -1.31 -6.97 -8.94
CA PRO A 18 -2.05 -6.72 -7.71
C PRO A 18 -1.17 -6.90 -6.46
N THR A 19 -1.39 -6.09 -5.44
CA THR A 19 -0.61 -6.15 -4.19
C THR A 19 -0.60 -7.54 -3.56
N ILE A 20 -1.68 -8.32 -3.74
CA ILE A 20 -1.74 -9.69 -3.24
C ILE A 20 -0.78 -10.63 -3.97
N GLU A 21 -0.63 -10.48 -5.28
CA GLU A 21 0.30 -11.32 -6.07
C GLU A 21 1.74 -11.06 -5.64
N LEU A 22 2.11 -9.77 -5.52
CA LEU A 22 3.43 -9.39 -4.98
C LEU A 22 3.65 -9.95 -3.56
N LEU A 23 2.62 -9.91 -2.72
CA LEU A 23 2.68 -10.46 -1.37
C LEU A 23 2.93 -11.96 -1.39
N LEU A 24 2.18 -12.71 -2.20
CA LEU A 24 2.32 -14.17 -2.31
C LEU A 24 3.70 -14.56 -2.84
N SER A 25 4.19 -13.86 -3.87
CA SER A 25 5.53 -14.06 -4.42
C SER A 25 6.63 -13.73 -3.39
N ALA A 26 6.50 -12.61 -2.69
CA ALA A 26 7.43 -12.23 -1.62
C ALA A 26 7.46 -13.25 -0.46
N ARG A 27 6.32 -13.82 -0.08
CA ARG A 27 6.24 -14.90 0.93
C ARG A 27 6.95 -16.17 0.49
N ASN A 28 6.98 -16.45 -0.81
CA ASN A 28 7.69 -17.58 -1.41
C ASN A 28 9.20 -17.30 -1.61
N GLY A 29 9.69 -16.14 -1.14
CA GLY A 29 11.10 -15.78 -1.19
C GLY A 29 11.51 -14.97 -2.42
N ASP A 30 10.56 -14.51 -3.22
CA ASP A 30 10.83 -13.63 -4.35
C ASP A 30 11.22 -12.24 -3.85
N ARG A 31 12.50 -11.92 -3.99
CA ARG A 31 13.08 -10.65 -3.56
C ARG A 31 12.59 -9.47 -4.41
N MET A 32 12.41 -9.65 -5.70
CA MET A 32 11.93 -8.61 -6.61
C MET A 32 10.50 -8.22 -6.27
N ALA A 33 9.64 -9.21 -6.01
CA ALA A 33 8.27 -8.97 -5.55
C ALA A 33 8.22 -8.25 -4.19
N LEU A 34 9.14 -8.58 -3.28
CA LEU A 34 9.26 -7.89 -2.00
C LEU A 34 9.67 -6.42 -2.18
N GLU A 35 10.65 -6.14 -3.00
CA GLU A 35 11.12 -4.79 -3.31
C GLU A 35 9.99 -3.97 -3.96
N ALA A 36 9.29 -4.52 -4.95
CA ALA A 36 8.14 -3.89 -5.60
C ALA A 36 7.00 -3.60 -4.62
N LEU A 37 6.71 -4.53 -3.70
CA LEU A 37 5.71 -4.36 -2.65
C LEU A 37 6.07 -3.19 -1.72
N LEU A 38 7.34 -3.09 -1.30
CA LEU A 38 7.83 -2.01 -0.44
C LEU A 38 7.80 -0.66 -1.17
N GLU A 39 8.30 -0.60 -2.40
CA GLU A 39 8.26 0.60 -3.22
C GLU A 39 6.85 1.12 -3.44
N ARG A 40 5.89 0.23 -3.59
CA ARG A 40 4.48 0.56 -3.73
C ARG A 40 3.89 1.14 -2.45
N CYS A 41 4.18 0.53 -1.30
CA CYS A 41 3.50 0.83 -0.04
C CYS A 41 4.13 1.96 0.76
N LEU A 42 5.48 2.07 0.79
CA LEU A 42 6.19 2.99 1.68
C LEU A 42 5.93 4.48 1.40
N PRO A 43 5.83 4.98 0.16
CA PRO A 43 5.59 6.40 -0.09
C PRO A 43 4.29 6.91 0.53
N SER A 44 3.20 6.18 0.35
CA SER A 44 1.90 6.55 0.93
C SER A 44 1.90 6.42 2.46
N LEU A 45 2.61 5.42 2.99
CA LEU A 45 2.75 5.25 4.43
C LEU A 45 3.54 6.40 5.06
N LYS A 46 4.64 6.84 4.43
CA LYS A 46 5.43 8.00 4.88
C LYS A 46 4.59 9.28 4.92
N ARG A 47 3.83 9.56 3.86
CA ARG A 47 2.93 10.72 3.82
C ARG A 47 1.90 10.65 4.94
N TRP A 48 1.27 9.50 5.10
CA TRP A 48 0.26 9.29 6.13
C TRP A 48 0.86 9.40 7.55
N ALA A 49 2.07 8.89 7.80
CA ALA A 49 2.74 8.94 9.10
C ALA A 49 3.25 10.35 9.46
N HIS A 50 3.46 11.21 8.47
CA HIS A 50 4.00 12.55 8.66
C HIS A 50 3.13 13.36 9.65
N GLY A 51 3.76 13.94 10.66
CA GLY A 51 3.10 14.76 11.68
C GLY A 51 2.32 13.98 12.75
N ARG A 52 2.22 12.65 12.66
CA ARG A 52 1.49 11.83 13.64
C ARG A 52 2.28 11.54 14.92
N LEU A 53 3.61 11.60 14.86
CA LEU A 53 4.45 11.49 16.06
C LEU A 53 4.41 12.85 16.80
N PRO A 54 3.90 12.91 18.05
CA PRO A 54 3.86 14.14 18.82
C PRO A 54 5.24 14.74 19.06
N ALA A 55 5.34 16.07 19.14
CA ALA A 55 6.61 16.78 19.28
C ALA A 55 7.43 16.30 20.48
N HIS A 56 6.77 16.03 21.62
CA HIS A 56 7.41 15.54 22.84
C HIS A 56 7.94 14.09 22.72
N ALA A 57 7.44 13.32 21.75
CA ALA A 57 7.88 11.95 21.48
C ALA A 57 8.88 11.86 20.31
N ARG A 58 9.21 12.96 19.67
CA ARG A 58 10.12 12.99 18.51
C ARG A 58 11.60 12.81 18.86
N GLY A 59 12.03 12.79 20.08
CA GLY A 59 13.38 12.51 20.56
C GLY A 59 14.46 12.36 19.46
N THR A 60 14.97 11.14 19.29
CA THR A 60 15.90 10.75 18.22
C THR A 60 15.20 10.08 17.03
N LEU A 61 13.87 9.85 17.09
CA LEU A 61 13.10 9.12 16.08
C LEU A 61 12.40 10.10 15.14
N ASP A 62 12.65 9.99 13.86
CA ASP A 62 11.93 10.75 12.84
C ASP A 62 10.80 9.92 12.18
N THR A 63 10.08 10.53 11.24
CA THR A 63 9.00 9.83 10.51
C THR A 63 9.56 8.71 9.62
N GLY A 64 10.75 8.87 9.08
CA GLY A 64 11.41 7.87 8.26
C GLY A 64 11.74 6.63 9.06
N ASP A 65 12.39 6.82 10.23
CA ASP A 65 12.75 5.75 11.16
C ASP A 65 11.50 4.98 11.61
N LEU A 66 10.45 5.72 11.98
CA LEU A 66 9.16 5.16 12.41
C LEU A 66 8.55 4.23 11.35
N VAL A 67 8.56 4.68 10.10
CA VAL A 67 8.02 3.91 8.97
C VAL A 67 8.90 2.71 8.66
N GLN A 68 10.21 2.86 8.71
CA GLN A 68 11.16 1.79 8.47
C GLN A 68 11.02 0.68 9.52
N GLU A 69 10.98 1.04 10.81
CA GLU A 69 10.76 0.07 11.89
C GLU A 69 9.42 -0.65 11.76
N ALA A 70 8.34 0.09 11.43
CA ALA A 70 7.03 -0.50 11.20
C ALA A 70 7.04 -1.47 10.01
N ALA A 71 7.70 -1.12 8.91
CA ALA A 71 7.85 -1.99 7.76
C ALA A 71 8.64 -3.26 8.09
N MET A 72 9.78 -3.12 8.78
CA MET A 72 10.56 -4.27 9.24
C MET A 72 9.74 -5.23 10.11
N HIS A 73 8.91 -4.69 11.01
CA HIS A 73 8.03 -5.48 11.86
C HIS A 73 6.97 -6.25 11.06
N VAL A 74 6.40 -5.61 10.02
CA VAL A 74 5.44 -6.25 9.11
C VAL A 74 6.12 -7.32 8.28
N LEU A 75 7.31 -7.06 7.74
CA LEU A 75 8.09 -8.02 6.96
C LEU A 75 8.44 -9.28 7.76
N ALA A 76 8.83 -9.13 9.03
CA ALA A 76 9.12 -10.25 9.91
C ALA A 76 7.91 -11.17 10.19
N ARG A 77 6.71 -10.74 9.80
CA ARG A 77 5.44 -11.48 9.99
C ARG A 77 4.65 -11.63 8.71
N LEU A 78 5.29 -11.39 7.57
CA LEU A 78 4.64 -11.42 6.27
C LEU A 78 4.06 -12.81 5.94
N ASP A 79 4.72 -13.85 6.41
CA ASP A 79 4.29 -15.25 6.30
C ASP A 79 2.91 -15.53 6.93
N LYS A 80 2.54 -14.75 7.96
CA LYS A 80 1.26 -14.87 8.69
C LYS A 80 0.20 -13.89 8.26
N PHE A 81 0.56 -12.96 7.38
CA PHE A 81 -0.38 -11.94 6.92
C PHE A 81 -1.30 -12.50 5.84
N GLU A 82 -2.61 -12.45 6.08
CA GLU A 82 -3.66 -12.83 5.13
C GLU A 82 -4.42 -11.60 4.68
N PRO A 83 -4.20 -11.11 3.46
CA PRO A 83 -4.96 -10.00 2.93
C PRO A 83 -6.38 -10.46 2.59
N ARG A 84 -7.37 -9.76 3.12
CA ARG A 84 -8.79 -10.10 2.94
C ARG A 84 -9.56 -9.09 2.09
N HIS A 85 -8.93 -7.97 1.71
CA HIS A 85 -9.54 -6.92 0.90
C HIS A 85 -8.49 -6.04 0.26
N VAL A 86 -8.90 -5.28 -0.77
CA VAL A 86 -8.06 -4.25 -1.40
C VAL A 86 -7.60 -3.24 -0.34
N GLY A 87 -6.29 -2.97 -0.31
CA GLY A 87 -5.69 -2.06 0.67
C GLY A 87 -5.37 -2.67 2.05
N ALA A 88 -5.62 -3.99 2.26
CA ALA A 88 -5.32 -4.66 3.54
C ALA A 88 -3.85 -4.48 3.97
N MET A 89 -2.90 -4.52 3.03
CA MET A 89 -1.48 -4.29 3.32
C MET A 89 -1.23 -2.88 3.84
N GLN A 90 -1.83 -1.86 3.23
CA GLN A 90 -1.71 -0.48 3.70
C GLN A 90 -2.33 -0.28 5.09
N ALA A 91 -3.49 -0.89 5.35
CA ALA A 91 -4.12 -0.87 6.66
C ALA A 91 -3.24 -1.53 7.72
N TYR A 92 -2.63 -2.68 7.41
CA TYR A 92 -1.73 -3.38 8.32
C TYR A 92 -0.45 -2.59 8.62
N LEU A 93 0.16 -1.97 7.59
CA LEU A 93 1.30 -1.09 7.76
C LEU A 93 0.97 0.13 8.62
N ARG A 94 -0.18 0.79 8.39
CA ARG A 94 -0.64 1.92 9.22
C ARG A 94 -0.83 1.52 10.68
N MET A 95 -1.45 0.36 10.92
CA MET A 95 -1.62 -0.16 12.28
C MET A 95 -0.28 -0.41 12.97
N SER A 96 0.71 -0.95 12.25
CA SER A 96 2.07 -1.14 12.76
C SER A 96 2.72 0.20 13.15
N VAL A 97 2.56 1.25 12.32
CA VAL A 97 3.03 2.61 12.65
C VAL A 97 2.33 3.17 13.89
N ILE A 98 0.99 3.02 14.00
CA ILE A 98 0.22 3.47 15.17
C ILE A 98 0.75 2.79 16.45
N ASN A 99 0.95 1.49 16.41
CA ASN A 99 1.47 0.74 17.55
C ASN A 99 2.87 1.24 17.92
N ARG A 100 3.74 1.48 16.94
CA ARG A 100 5.07 2.02 17.19
C ARG A 100 5.06 3.44 17.79
N ILE A 101 4.14 4.30 17.32
CA ILE A 101 3.92 5.63 17.93
C ILE A 101 3.48 5.47 19.39
N ARG A 102 2.52 4.60 19.67
CA ARG A 102 2.04 4.35 21.05
C ARG A 102 3.16 3.87 21.97
N ASP A 103 4.02 2.99 21.47
CA ASP A 103 5.15 2.47 22.24
C ASP A 103 6.17 3.59 22.52
N GLU A 104 6.43 4.47 21.53
CA GLU A 104 7.32 5.60 21.70
C GLU A 104 6.78 6.62 22.72
N ILE A 105 5.48 6.93 22.65
CA ILE A 105 4.82 7.80 23.64
C ILE A 105 4.93 7.20 25.05
N ARG A 106 4.73 5.88 25.20
CA ARG A 106 4.89 5.19 26.50
C ARG A 106 6.35 5.23 26.99
N ARG A 107 7.32 5.13 26.06
CA ARG A 107 8.75 5.18 26.38
C ARG A 107 9.17 6.54 26.90
N VAL A 108 8.68 7.62 26.28
CA VAL A 108 9.06 9.00 26.61
C VAL A 108 8.22 9.57 27.76
N GLY A 109 6.95 9.17 27.86
CA GLY A 109 6.00 9.68 28.85
C GLY A 109 6.01 8.87 30.15
N ARG A 110 6.45 9.48 31.26
CA ARG A 110 6.23 8.92 32.62
C ARG A 110 4.75 8.99 33.06
N ARG A 111 3.85 9.53 32.22
CA ARG A 111 2.38 9.53 32.40
C ARG A 111 1.74 9.17 31.06
N PRO A 112 0.79 8.22 31.02
CA PRO A 112 0.01 7.94 29.85
C PRO A 112 -0.96 9.12 29.60
N GLU A 113 -0.56 10.06 28.80
CA GLU A 113 -1.51 10.93 28.12
C GLU A 113 -2.20 10.07 27.07
N VAL A 114 -3.51 9.93 27.18
CA VAL A 114 -4.31 9.23 26.17
C VAL A 114 -4.29 10.10 24.91
N VAL A 115 -3.29 9.88 24.06
CA VAL A 115 -3.30 10.48 22.74
C VAL A 115 -4.33 9.70 21.93
N GLU A 116 -5.51 10.26 21.75
CA GLU A 116 -6.44 9.85 20.71
C GLU A 116 -5.79 10.09 19.36
N LEU A 117 -4.97 9.15 18.95
CA LEU A 117 -4.65 9.01 17.55
C LEU A 117 -5.96 8.61 16.89
N ALA A 118 -6.48 9.47 15.98
CA ALA A 118 -7.59 9.11 15.13
C ALA A 118 -7.23 7.77 14.46
N ALA A 119 -7.68 6.70 15.06
CA ALA A 119 -7.49 5.38 14.52
C ALA A 119 -8.33 5.31 13.25
N ASP A 120 -7.71 4.95 12.13
CA ASP A 120 -8.47 4.16 11.17
C ASP A 120 -9.09 3.02 11.99
N PRO A 121 -10.38 2.76 11.88
CA PRO A 121 -11.04 1.82 12.78
C PRO A 121 -10.21 0.54 12.86
N PRO A 122 -10.05 -0.04 14.05
CA PRO A 122 -9.39 -1.33 14.20
C PRO A 122 -10.07 -2.25 13.20
N GLY A 123 -9.26 -3.01 12.44
CA GLY A 123 -9.81 -3.96 11.49
C GLY A 123 -10.92 -4.73 12.21
N GLU A 124 -12.17 -4.43 11.85
CA GLU A 124 -13.35 -5.02 12.46
C GLU A 124 -13.10 -6.52 12.51
N THR A 125 -13.41 -7.13 13.63
CA THR A 125 -13.61 -8.58 13.70
C THR A 125 -14.76 -8.88 12.73
N THR A 126 -14.38 -9.05 11.47
CA THR A 126 -15.31 -9.22 10.36
C THR A 126 -16.10 -10.48 10.64
N SER A 127 -17.43 -10.41 10.61
CA SER A 127 -18.26 -11.61 10.72
C SER A 127 -17.88 -12.58 9.59
N PRO A 128 -18.04 -13.90 9.76
CA PRO A 128 -17.75 -14.88 8.70
C PRO A 128 -18.44 -14.53 7.37
N LEU A 129 -19.66 -13.98 7.43
CA LEU A 129 -20.42 -13.55 6.24
C LEU A 129 -19.78 -12.32 5.57
N GLU A 130 -19.34 -11.32 6.36
CA GLU A 130 -18.64 -10.16 5.83
C GLU A 130 -17.27 -10.51 5.25
N ALA A 131 -16.59 -11.52 5.82
CA ALA A 131 -15.34 -12.03 5.26
C ALA A 131 -15.56 -12.62 3.87
N VAL A 132 -16.60 -13.43 3.68
CA VAL A 132 -16.96 -14.02 2.37
C VAL A 132 -17.33 -12.93 1.36
N ILE A 133 -18.15 -11.94 1.74
CA ILE A 133 -18.51 -10.83 0.85
C ILE A 133 -17.30 -10.02 0.43
N LYS A 134 -16.35 -9.79 1.35
CA LYS A 134 -15.10 -9.06 1.04
C LYS A 134 -14.19 -9.87 0.11
N GLU A 135 -14.15 -11.18 0.26
CA GLU A 135 -13.38 -12.08 -0.60
C GLU A 135 -13.93 -12.11 -2.01
N GLU A 136 -15.23 -12.28 -2.19
CA GLU A 136 -15.91 -12.22 -3.51
C GLU A 136 -15.72 -10.85 -4.19
N ALA A 137 -15.80 -9.76 -3.44
CA ALA A 137 -15.57 -8.41 -3.95
C ALA A 137 -14.12 -8.23 -4.41
N TYR A 138 -13.18 -8.84 -3.69
CA TYR A 138 -11.77 -8.81 -4.04
C TYR A 138 -11.47 -9.62 -5.31
N ASP A 139 -12.04 -10.82 -5.44
CA ASP A 139 -11.87 -11.66 -6.62
C ASP A 139 -12.48 -11.01 -7.88
N ARG A 140 -13.62 -10.34 -7.74
CA ARG A 140 -14.19 -9.51 -8.82
C ARG A 140 -13.29 -8.36 -9.22
N TYR A 141 -12.66 -7.70 -8.25
CA TYR A 141 -11.69 -6.63 -8.51
C TYR A 141 -10.46 -7.15 -9.27
N ARG A 142 -9.88 -8.29 -8.84
CA ARG A 142 -8.75 -8.93 -9.54
C ARG A 142 -9.13 -9.27 -10.99
N SER A 143 -10.24 -9.98 -11.18
CA SER A 143 -10.72 -10.36 -12.51
C SER A 143 -10.95 -9.14 -13.41
N ALA A 144 -11.44 -8.03 -12.85
CA ALA A 144 -11.60 -6.78 -13.59
C ALA A 144 -10.24 -6.14 -13.94
N LEU A 145 -9.26 -6.19 -13.05
CA LEU A 145 -7.90 -5.70 -13.32
C LEU A 145 -7.24 -6.47 -14.47
N GLU A 146 -7.38 -7.79 -14.50
CA GLU A 146 -6.80 -8.66 -15.55
C GLU A 146 -7.29 -8.29 -16.95
N LYS A 147 -8.53 -7.80 -17.06
CA LYS A 147 -9.14 -7.37 -18.33
C LYS A 147 -8.66 -5.99 -18.79
N LEU A 148 -8.03 -5.20 -17.92
CA LEU A 148 -7.51 -3.90 -18.28
C LEU A 148 -6.21 -4.02 -19.09
N ARG A 149 -5.95 -2.99 -19.92
CA ARG A 149 -4.63 -2.86 -20.56
C ARG A 149 -3.55 -2.66 -19.49
N PRO A 150 -2.31 -3.13 -19.69
CA PRO A 150 -1.24 -3.04 -18.68
C PRO A 150 -1.12 -1.63 -18.08
N ARG A 151 -1.01 -0.60 -18.89
CA ARG A 151 -0.89 0.78 -18.41
C ARG A 151 -2.11 1.29 -17.59
N ASP A 152 -3.32 0.85 -17.93
CA ASP A 152 -4.52 1.20 -17.16
C ASP A 152 -4.53 0.47 -15.82
N ARG A 153 -4.15 -0.79 -15.79
CA ARG A 153 -4.02 -1.62 -14.60
C ARG A 153 -3.01 -1.01 -13.64
N GLU A 154 -1.83 -0.69 -14.12
CA GLU A 154 -0.75 -0.04 -13.38
C GLU A 154 -1.22 1.27 -12.71
N MET A 155 -1.93 2.13 -13.45
CA MET A 155 -2.50 3.36 -12.90
C MET A 155 -3.56 3.12 -11.83
N VAL A 156 -4.40 2.09 -12.01
CA VAL A 156 -5.40 1.70 -11.00
C VAL A 156 -4.70 1.20 -9.74
N VAL A 157 -3.74 0.27 -9.88
CA VAL A 157 -2.97 -0.26 -8.75
C VAL A 157 -2.25 0.85 -8.00
N ALA A 158 -1.55 1.75 -8.71
CA ALA A 158 -0.88 2.90 -8.10
C ALA A 158 -1.86 3.79 -7.32
N ARG A 159 -3.04 4.08 -7.88
CA ARG A 159 -4.01 4.98 -7.27
C ARG A 159 -4.82 4.34 -6.15
N VAL A 160 -5.30 3.11 -6.33
CA VAL A 160 -6.24 2.44 -5.42
C VAL A 160 -5.50 1.67 -4.32
N GLU A 161 -4.53 0.83 -4.69
CA GLU A 161 -3.84 -0.04 -3.75
C GLU A 161 -2.68 0.68 -3.05
N ALA A 162 -1.82 1.36 -3.83
CA ALA A 162 -0.68 2.11 -3.31
C ALA A 162 -1.05 3.48 -2.75
N GLN A 163 -2.24 3.99 -3.08
CA GLN A 163 -2.74 5.31 -2.66
C GLN A 163 -1.82 6.48 -3.07
N TRP A 164 -1.17 6.36 -4.24
CA TRP A 164 -0.32 7.42 -4.76
C TRP A 164 -1.13 8.65 -5.14
N THR A 165 -0.55 9.82 -4.93
CA THR A 165 -1.11 11.10 -5.38
C THR A 165 -1.00 11.20 -6.89
N ILE A 166 -1.80 12.09 -7.50
CA ILE A 166 -1.70 12.38 -8.93
C ILE A 166 -0.31 12.91 -9.30
N ALA A 167 0.33 13.68 -8.41
CA ALA A 167 1.68 14.19 -8.63
C ALA A 167 2.72 13.05 -8.71
N GLU A 168 2.68 12.09 -7.78
CA GLU A 168 3.57 10.92 -7.80
C GLU A 168 3.33 10.03 -9.02
N ILE A 169 2.06 9.87 -9.43
CA ILE A 169 1.72 9.15 -10.66
C ILE A 169 2.29 9.90 -11.88
N ALA A 170 2.13 11.24 -11.95
CA ALA A 170 2.67 12.04 -13.03
C ALA A 170 4.19 11.87 -13.16
N GLU A 171 4.90 11.94 -12.04
CA GLU A 171 6.35 11.79 -11.97
C GLU A 171 6.81 10.39 -12.41
N ARG A 172 6.27 9.34 -11.78
CA ARG A 172 6.70 7.94 -12.04
C ARG A 172 6.34 7.43 -13.43
N PHE A 173 5.21 7.89 -13.98
CA PHE A 173 4.78 7.51 -15.33
C PHE A 173 5.31 8.45 -16.43
N GLY A 174 6.19 9.40 -16.09
CA GLY A 174 6.78 10.33 -17.02
C GLY A 174 5.74 11.17 -17.77
N MET A 175 4.65 11.58 -17.08
CA MET A 175 3.56 12.31 -17.72
C MET A 175 3.88 13.80 -17.86
N ALA A 176 3.46 14.39 -18.97
CA ALA A 176 3.79 15.78 -19.31
C ALA A 176 3.23 16.81 -18.32
N SER A 177 2.17 16.49 -17.58
CA SER A 177 1.56 17.39 -16.59
C SER A 177 0.71 16.65 -15.57
N PHE A 178 0.44 17.32 -14.44
CA PHE A 178 -0.51 16.88 -13.42
C PHE A 178 -1.91 16.61 -14.03
N ASP A 179 -2.40 17.49 -14.91
CA ASP A 179 -3.71 17.30 -15.53
C ASP A 179 -3.74 16.10 -16.49
N ALA A 180 -2.66 15.83 -17.21
CA ALA A 180 -2.55 14.61 -18.02
C ALA A 180 -2.66 13.36 -17.16
N ALA A 181 -1.97 13.32 -16.01
CA ALA A 181 -2.06 12.22 -15.06
C ALA A 181 -3.47 12.08 -14.47
N ARG A 182 -4.09 13.19 -14.07
CA ARG A 182 -5.46 13.20 -13.55
C ARG A 182 -6.46 12.63 -14.55
N VAL A 183 -6.37 13.04 -15.79
CA VAL A 183 -7.24 12.53 -16.87
C VAL A 183 -6.99 11.04 -17.14
N ALA A 184 -5.72 10.62 -17.19
CA ALA A 184 -5.36 9.23 -17.43
C ALA A 184 -5.90 8.32 -16.30
N VAL A 185 -5.63 8.66 -15.04
CA VAL A 185 -6.14 7.93 -13.87
C VAL A 185 -7.67 7.85 -13.89
N SER A 186 -8.35 8.97 -14.18
CA SER A 186 -9.81 9.00 -14.27
C SER A 186 -10.35 8.05 -15.35
N ARG A 187 -9.67 7.98 -16.51
CA ARG A 187 -10.05 7.05 -17.60
C ARG A 187 -9.83 5.60 -17.21
N SER A 188 -8.70 5.28 -16.56
CA SER A 188 -8.39 3.93 -16.10
C SER A 188 -9.40 3.46 -15.04
N LEU A 189 -9.75 4.31 -14.08
CA LEU A 189 -10.79 4.01 -13.09
C LEU A 189 -12.17 3.79 -13.72
N LYS A 190 -12.55 4.59 -14.73
CA LYS A 190 -13.81 4.38 -15.46
C LYS A 190 -13.83 3.04 -16.19
N ARG A 191 -12.72 2.62 -16.79
CA ARG A 191 -12.61 1.30 -17.43
C ARG A 191 -12.75 0.18 -16.40
N LEU A 192 -12.07 0.28 -15.25
CA LEU A 192 -12.24 -0.67 -14.16
C LEU A 192 -13.70 -0.78 -13.73
N MET A 193 -14.38 0.36 -13.54
CA MET A 193 -15.79 0.35 -13.14
C MET A 193 -16.69 -0.29 -14.20
N ALA A 194 -16.40 -0.10 -15.48
CA ALA A 194 -17.13 -0.77 -16.57
C ALA A 194 -16.97 -2.29 -16.50
N GLU A 195 -15.76 -2.79 -16.25
CA GLU A 195 -15.49 -4.23 -16.07
C GLU A 195 -16.19 -4.80 -14.83
N LEU A 196 -16.23 -4.04 -13.72
CA LEU A 196 -16.93 -4.43 -12.49
C LEU A 196 -18.46 -4.45 -12.65
N SER A 197 -19.01 -3.61 -13.53
CA SER A 197 -20.45 -3.47 -13.76
C SER A 197 -20.98 -4.38 -14.87
N GLY A 198 -20.11 -4.90 -15.72
CA GLY A 198 -20.45 -5.72 -16.89
C GLY A 198 -20.59 -7.23 -16.59
N ASN A 199 -20.64 -7.61 -15.34
CA ASN A 199 -20.74 -9.01 -14.88
C ASN A 199 -22.13 -9.27 -14.26
#